data_3692f37799123c5c8ccc9816c82a1393
#
_entry.id   3692f37799123c5c8ccc9816c82a1393
#
_cell.length_a   1.000
_cell.length_b   1.000
_cell.length_c   1.000
_cell.angle_alpha   90.00
_cell.angle_beta   90.00
_cell.angle_gamma   90.00
#
_symmetry.space_group_name_H-M   'P 1'
#
loop_
_entity.id
_entity.type
_entity.pdbx_description
1 polymer ?
#
loop_
_entity_poly.entity_id
_entity_poly.type
_entity_poly.pdbx_seq_one_letter_code
_entity_poly.pdbx_strand_id
1 'polypeptide(L)'
;QENKNSIYFKDDNSYGMRRTEALCSRCDSHLGHLFDDGPEPTGKRYCMNAVSLDFVPDTMISDKKSNQETIILGGGCYWCVEAIYENLKGVTSVVSGFAGGTVANPTYEEVCSGNTGAAEVVEITYDKNVTNLDEIFEVFFTVHDPTTLNRQGADVGTQYRSVIFYKNEEQKKAAESIIHELNTTDVYASRVVTTLEPFTKFYKADDYHQNYYKNNKNKSYCQMVIQPKIEKFEKVFKDRLKNK
;
A
#
# COMPACT_ATOMS: atom_id res chain seq x y z
N GLN A 1 -14.86 -10.02 17.71
CA GLN A 1 -15.59 -8.98 16.95
C GLN A 1 -15.74 -9.47 15.52
N GLU A 2 -17.00 -9.55 15.06
CA GLU A 2 -17.27 -9.92 13.66
C GLU A 2 -16.68 -8.88 12.73
N ASN A 3 -15.89 -9.35 11.78
CA ASN A 3 -15.62 -8.53 10.61
C ASN A 3 -16.91 -8.57 9.77
N LYS A 4 -17.68 -7.49 9.72
CA LYS A 4 -19.04 -7.39 9.14
C LYS A 4 -19.19 -7.91 7.71
N ASN A 5 -18.07 -8.22 7.03
CA ASN A 5 -18.03 -8.71 5.65
C ASN A 5 -17.55 -10.16 5.53
N SER A 6 -17.29 -10.87 6.65
CA SER A 6 -16.72 -12.22 6.62
C SER A 6 -17.72 -13.34 6.69
N ILE A 7 -18.91 -13.06 7.26
CA ILE A 7 -19.99 -14.02 7.41
C ILE A 7 -21.32 -13.39 7.01
N TYR A 8 -22.25 -14.24 6.57
CA TYR A 8 -23.65 -13.87 6.38
C TYR A 8 -24.56 -14.94 6.99
N PHE A 9 -25.84 -14.61 7.15
CA PHE A 9 -26.82 -15.44 7.85
C PHE A 9 -27.93 -15.89 6.92
N LYS A 10 -28.41 -17.13 7.12
CA LYS A 10 -29.48 -17.73 6.39
C LYS A 10 -30.39 -18.52 7.34
N ASP A 11 -31.70 -18.52 7.10
CA ASP A 11 -32.63 -19.36 7.85
C ASP A 11 -32.39 -20.84 7.55
N ASP A 12 -32.21 -21.65 8.61
CA ASP A 12 -32.09 -23.10 8.53
C ASP A 12 -33.32 -23.73 9.23
N ASN A 13 -34.17 -24.36 8.43
CA ASN A 13 -35.35 -25.06 8.88
C ASN A 13 -35.20 -26.59 8.83
N SER A 14 -33.98 -27.11 8.71
CA SER A 14 -33.71 -28.54 8.67
C SER A 14 -34.03 -29.22 10.02
N TYR A 15 -34.31 -30.50 9.96
CA TYR A 15 -34.60 -31.35 11.12
C TYR A 15 -35.77 -30.86 11.99
N GLY A 16 -36.72 -30.08 11.44
CA GLY A 16 -37.85 -29.55 12.17
C GLY A 16 -37.55 -28.47 13.19
N MET A 17 -36.34 -27.92 13.18
CA MET A 17 -35.91 -26.82 14.02
C MET A 17 -35.76 -25.52 13.20
N ARG A 18 -36.07 -24.40 13.88
CA ARG A 18 -35.86 -23.06 13.29
C ARG A 18 -34.58 -22.47 13.85
N ARG A 19 -33.57 -22.29 13.02
CA ARG A 19 -32.23 -21.78 13.41
C ARG A 19 -31.74 -20.76 12.40
N THR A 20 -30.77 -19.96 12.81
CA THR A 20 -30.05 -19.05 11.93
C THR A 20 -28.66 -19.62 11.67
N GLU A 21 -28.40 -20.06 10.44
CA GLU A 21 -27.13 -20.59 9.99
C GLU A 21 -26.15 -19.44 9.71
N ALA A 22 -24.91 -19.58 10.14
CA ALA A 22 -23.79 -18.69 9.81
C ALA A 22 -22.93 -19.32 8.71
N LEU A 23 -22.75 -18.60 7.61
CA LEU A 23 -22.04 -19.04 6.42
C LEU A 23 -20.85 -18.11 6.10
N CYS A 24 -19.80 -18.66 5.53
CA CYS A 24 -18.67 -17.88 5.04
C CYS A 24 -19.08 -17.07 3.81
N SER A 25 -18.90 -15.74 3.83
CA SER A 25 -19.23 -14.87 2.69
C SER A 25 -18.35 -15.08 1.44
N ARG A 26 -17.25 -15.82 1.58
CA ARG A 26 -16.31 -16.06 0.49
C ARG A 26 -16.59 -17.38 -0.27
N CYS A 27 -17.05 -18.41 0.43
CA CYS A 27 -17.14 -19.76 -0.14
C CYS A 27 -18.43 -20.52 0.24
N ASP A 28 -19.38 -19.85 0.88
CA ASP A 28 -20.68 -20.41 1.33
C ASP A 28 -20.58 -21.61 2.30
N SER A 29 -19.37 -21.88 2.83
CA SER A 29 -19.18 -22.97 3.78
C SER A 29 -19.97 -22.72 5.06
N HIS A 30 -20.60 -23.79 5.58
CA HIS A 30 -21.26 -23.79 6.87
C HIS A 30 -20.23 -23.57 8.00
N LEU A 31 -20.42 -22.52 8.79
CA LEU A 31 -19.55 -22.19 9.93
C LEU A 31 -20.19 -22.56 11.27
N GLY A 32 -21.51 -22.59 11.36
CA GLY A 32 -22.25 -22.88 12.58
C GLY A 32 -23.62 -22.22 12.60
N HIS A 33 -24.16 -22.00 13.80
CA HIS A 33 -25.49 -21.38 14.01
C HIS A 33 -25.41 -20.25 15.04
N LEU A 34 -26.31 -19.29 14.90
CA LEU A 34 -26.53 -18.18 15.81
C LEU A 34 -27.76 -18.46 16.66
N PHE A 35 -27.67 -18.24 17.96
CA PHE A 35 -28.71 -18.41 18.96
C PHE A 35 -28.91 -17.11 19.74
N ASP A 36 -30.13 -16.93 20.30
CA ASP A 36 -30.56 -15.74 21.06
C ASP A 36 -30.44 -15.93 22.59
N ASP A 37 -29.67 -16.92 23.03
CA ASP A 37 -29.44 -17.30 24.43
C ASP A 37 -28.02 -16.92 24.91
N GLY A 38 -27.42 -15.93 24.32
CA GLY A 38 -26.10 -15.44 24.69
C GLY A 38 -26.09 -14.42 25.84
N PRO A 39 -24.90 -14.07 26.37
CA PRO A 39 -24.78 -13.09 27.43
C PRO A 39 -24.99 -11.66 26.90
N GLU A 40 -25.34 -10.76 27.82
CA GLU A 40 -25.34 -9.32 27.56
C GLU A 40 -23.91 -8.82 27.17
N PRO A 41 -23.81 -7.76 26.35
CA PRO A 41 -24.85 -6.83 25.91
C PRO A 41 -25.58 -7.24 24.61
N THR A 42 -25.22 -8.33 23.94
CA THR A 42 -25.79 -8.68 22.62
C THR A 42 -26.90 -9.69 22.68
N GLY A 43 -26.99 -10.50 23.75
CA GLY A 43 -27.91 -11.63 23.87
C GLY A 43 -27.65 -12.74 22.83
N LYS A 44 -26.60 -12.64 22.03
CA LYS A 44 -26.30 -13.57 20.94
C LYS A 44 -25.18 -14.55 21.30
N ARG A 45 -25.36 -15.82 20.94
CA ARG A 45 -24.38 -16.89 21.09
C ARG A 45 -24.17 -17.59 19.76
N TYR A 46 -22.88 -17.72 19.38
CA TYR A 46 -22.50 -18.52 18.20
C TYR A 46 -22.09 -19.93 18.62
N CYS A 47 -22.69 -20.93 18.01
CA CYS A 47 -22.21 -22.30 18.07
C CYS A 47 -21.48 -22.62 16.77
N MET A 48 -20.16 -22.53 16.80
CA MET A 48 -19.34 -22.65 15.58
C MET A 48 -18.79 -24.07 15.43
N ASN A 49 -18.71 -24.52 14.18
CA ASN A 49 -18.14 -25.82 13.86
C ASN A 49 -16.59 -25.72 13.90
N ALA A 50 -15.99 -26.32 14.93
CA ALA A 50 -14.53 -26.26 15.13
C ALA A 50 -13.72 -26.88 13.97
N VAL A 51 -14.30 -27.79 13.21
CA VAL A 51 -13.64 -28.39 12.03
C VAL A 51 -13.51 -27.40 10.87
N SER A 52 -14.38 -26.38 10.85
CA SER A 52 -14.38 -25.33 9.80
C SER A 52 -13.54 -24.12 10.17
N LEU A 53 -12.95 -24.09 11.39
CA LEU A 53 -12.27 -22.93 11.93
C LEU A 53 -10.93 -23.30 12.54
N ASP A 54 -9.93 -22.48 12.26
CA ASP A 54 -8.66 -22.52 12.98
C ASP A 54 -8.70 -21.46 14.08
N PHE A 55 -8.65 -21.88 15.35
CA PHE A 55 -8.73 -20.98 16.50
C PHE A 55 -7.34 -20.41 16.78
N VAL A 56 -7.21 -19.10 16.55
CA VAL A 56 -6.00 -18.35 16.94
C VAL A 56 -6.39 -17.46 18.15
N PRO A 57 -5.85 -17.70 19.36
CA PRO A 57 -6.10 -16.84 20.51
C PRO A 57 -5.67 -15.39 20.25
N ASP A 58 -6.37 -14.41 20.81
CA ASP A 58 -6.03 -12.98 20.69
C ASP A 58 -4.59 -12.68 21.14
N THR A 59 -4.06 -13.39 22.12
CA THR A 59 -2.66 -13.32 22.55
C THR A 59 -1.68 -13.75 21.45
N MET A 60 -2.06 -14.69 20.58
CA MET A 60 -1.25 -15.10 19.42
C MET A 60 -1.46 -14.20 18.19
N ILE A 61 -2.59 -13.48 18.14
CA ILE A 61 -2.84 -12.48 17.10
C ILE A 61 -2.02 -11.22 17.38
N SER A 62 -1.84 -10.85 18.66
CA SER A 62 -0.97 -9.75 19.07
C SER A 62 0.52 -10.07 18.89
N ASP A 63 0.90 -11.36 18.95
CA ASP A 63 2.29 -11.82 18.78
C ASP A 63 2.66 -12.19 17.33
N LYS A 64 1.72 -12.35 16.42
CA LYS A 64 1.95 -12.10 15.00
C LYS A 64 2.05 -10.58 14.79
N LYS A 65 3.10 -9.96 15.33
CA LYS A 65 3.64 -8.72 14.83
C LYS A 65 3.69 -8.93 13.32
N SER A 66 2.78 -8.30 12.59
CA SER A 66 2.80 -8.46 11.14
C SER A 66 4.19 -8.00 10.74
N ASN A 67 5.02 -8.91 10.21
CA ASN A 67 6.34 -8.54 9.72
C ASN A 67 6.21 -7.57 8.52
N GLN A 68 4.98 -7.20 8.22
CA GLN A 68 4.66 -6.20 7.22
C GLN A 68 4.71 -4.81 7.82
N GLU A 69 5.34 -3.94 7.09
CA GLU A 69 5.39 -2.51 7.36
C GLU A 69 4.97 -1.73 6.11
N THR A 70 4.50 -0.51 6.30
CA THR A 70 4.07 0.38 5.21
C THR A 70 4.87 1.67 5.21
N ILE A 71 5.28 2.12 4.02
CA ILE A 71 5.88 3.44 3.76
C ILE A 71 5.14 4.12 2.61
N ILE A 72 5.14 5.45 2.57
CA ILE A 72 4.48 6.21 1.51
C ILE A 72 5.51 7.08 0.81
N LEU A 73 5.62 6.92 -0.51
CA LEU A 73 6.63 7.56 -1.34
C LEU A 73 6.00 8.29 -2.52
N GLY A 74 6.43 9.51 -2.77
CA GLY A 74 6.13 10.29 -3.97
C GLY A 74 7.42 10.58 -4.74
N GLY A 75 7.48 10.16 -6.00
CA GLY A 75 8.66 10.31 -6.88
C GLY A 75 8.26 10.65 -8.32
N GLY A 76 7.36 11.63 -8.48
CA GLY A 76 6.71 11.94 -9.75
C GLY A 76 5.39 11.19 -9.93
N CYS A 77 5.03 10.85 -11.15
CA CYS A 77 3.80 10.12 -11.45
C CYS A 77 3.76 8.77 -10.73
N TYR A 78 2.72 8.54 -9.94
CA TYR A 78 2.54 7.32 -9.14
C TYR A 78 2.45 6.04 -9.97
N TRP A 79 1.98 6.07 -11.24
CA TRP A 79 2.00 4.90 -12.13
C TRP A 79 3.42 4.36 -12.37
N CYS A 80 4.42 5.27 -12.44
CA CYS A 80 5.82 4.87 -12.58
C CYS A 80 6.32 4.17 -11.32
N VAL A 81 6.04 4.76 -10.16
CA VAL A 81 6.51 4.25 -8.86
C VAL A 81 5.81 2.94 -8.52
N GLU A 82 4.48 2.84 -8.73
CA GLU A 82 3.70 1.62 -8.57
C GLU A 82 4.29 0.47 -9.39
N ALA A 83 4.48 0.68 -10.70
CA ALA A 83 4.99 -0.35 -11.62
C ALA A 83 6.35 -0.91 -11.23
N ILE A 84 7.20 -0.10 -10.60
CA ILE A 84 8.52 -0.52 -10.11
C ILE A 84 8.38 -1.37 -8.84
N TYR A 85 7.69 -0.86 -7.82
CA TYR A 85 7.58 -1.54 -6.54
C TYR A 85 6.72 -2.81 -6.57
N GLU A 86 5.78 -2.92 -7.51
CA GLU A 86 5.08 -4.18 -7.75
C GLU A 86 6.01 -5.34 -8.12
N ASN A 87 7.17 -5.04 -8.72
CA ASN A 87 8.16 -6.02 -9.12
C ASN A 87 9.29 -6.24 -8.08
N LEU A 88 9.34 -5.47 -7.00
CA LEU A 88 10.36 -5.62 -5.96
C LEU A 88 10.03 -6.79 -5.03
N LYS A 89 10.97 -7.71 -4.84
CA LYS A 89 10.85 -8.85 -3.92
C LYS A 89 10.63 -8.34 -2.49
N GLY A 90 9.73 -8.97 -1.76
CA GLY A 90 9.35 -8.56 -0.40
C GLY A 90 8.22 -7.53 -0.34
N VAL A 91 7.94 -6.79 -1.40
CA VAL A 91 6.76 -5.93 -1.48
C VAL A 91 5.51 -6.77 -1.69
N THR A 92 4.52 -6.63 -0.81
CA THR A 92 3.28 -7.43 -0.82
C THR A 92 2.10 -6.67 -1.42
N SER A 93 2.11 -5.33 -1.33
CA SER A 93 1.08 -4.47 -1.91
C SER A 93 1.64 -3.12 -2.28
N VAL A 94 1.17 -2.55 -3.38
CA VAL A 94 1.42 -1.17 -3.78
C VAL A 94 0.08 -0.56 -4.16
N VAL A 95 -0.25 0.60 -3.59
CA VAL A 95 -1.52 1.30 -3.84
C VAL A 95 -1.22 2.73 -4.23
N SER A 96 -1.65 3.14 -5.42
CA SER A 96 -1.54 4.53 -5.89
C SER A 96 -2.57 5.43 -5.21
N GLY A 97 -2.16 6.65 -4.84
CA GLY A 97 -3.04 7.58 -4.13
C GLY A 97 -2.42 8.96 -3.91
N PHE A 98 -2.96 9.67 -2.94
CA PHE A 98 -2.62 11.05 -2.61
C PHE A 98 -2.33 11.21 -1.12
N ALA A 99 -1.33 12.03 -0.78
CA ALA A 99 -1.01 12.38 0.61
C ALA A 99 -0.42 13.79 0.73
N GLY A 100 -0.37 14.34 1.95
CA GLY A 100 0.28 15.62 2.27
C GLY A 100 -0.51 16.86 1.86
N GLY A 101 -1.76 16.73 1.43
CA GLY A 101 -2.62 17.84 1.07
C GLY A 101 -3.52 18.32 2.20
N THR A 102 -4.17 19.46 1.99
CA THR A 102 -5.14 20.06 2.92
C THR A 102 -6.59 19.72 2.57
N VAL A 103 -6.84 19.21 1.37
CA VAL A 103 -8.17 18.80 0.90
C VAL A 103 -8.42 17.35 1.29
N ALA A 104 -9.57 17.08 1.91
CA ALA A 104 -9.97 15.74 2.27
C ALA A 104 -10.54 15.00 1.05
N ASN A 105 -10.06 13.76 0.82
CA ASN A 105 -10.48 12.91 -0.29
C ASN A 105 -10.51 13.63 -1.65
N PRO A 106 -9.36 14.21 -2.09
CA PRO A 106 -9.30 14.97 -3.32
C PRO A 106 -9.48 14.05 -4.53
N THR A 107 -10.15 14.56 -5.57
CA THR A 107 -10.20 13.91 -6.88
C THR A 107 -8.86 14.05 -7.60
N TYR A 108 -8.65 13.23 -8.63
CA TYR A 108 -7.46 13.35 -9.50
C TYR A 108 -7.34 14.73 -10.14
N GLU A 109 -8.45 15.28 -10.66
CA GLU A 109 -8.48 16.60 -11.28
C GLU A 109 -8.12 17.73 -10.30
N GLU A 110 -8.61 17.64 -9.05
CA GLU A 110 -8.25 18.58 -8.00
C GLU A 110 -6.77 18.56 -7.69
N VAL A 111 -6.17 17.36 -7.58
CA VAL A 111 -4.72 17.21 -7.36
C VAL A 111 -3.93 17.74 -8.55
N CYS A 112 -4.33 17.43 -9.77
CA CYS A 112 -3.70 17.93 -11.00
C CYS A 112 -3.78 19.46 -11.14
N SER A 113 -4.77 20.11 -10.52
CA SER A 113 -4.85 21.59 -10.49
C SER A 113 -3.71 22.23 -9.69
N GLY A 114 -3.00 21.46 -8.85
CA GLY A 114 -1.92 21.93 -7.98
C GLY A 114 -2.36 22.66 -6.71
N ASN A 115 -3.68 22.83 -6.49
CA ASN A 115 -4.22 23.65 -5.41
C ASN A 115 -4.49 22.89 -4.10
N THR A 116 -4.43 21.56 -4.12
CA THR A 116 -4.71 20.72 -2.94
C THR A 116 -3.54 20.60 -1.99
N GLY A 117 -2.30 20.88 -2.44
CA GLY A 117 -1.06 20.57 -1.73
C GLY A 117 -0.73 19.08 -1.66
N ALA A 118 -1.61 18.19 -2.15
CA ALA A 118 -1.37 16.76 -2.16
C ALA A 118 -0.30 16.38 -3.20
N ALA A 119 0.48 15.33 -2.86
CA ALA A 119 1.38 14.68 -3.80
C ALA A 119 0.75 13.41 -4.34
N GLU A 120 1.08 13.05 -5.60
CA GLU A 120 0.92 11.69 -6.11
C GLU A 120 1.91 10.78 -5.41
N VAL A 121 1.41 9.75 -4.76
CA VAL A 121 2.20 8.84 -3.94
C VAL A 121 1.76 7.40 -4.13
N VAL A 122 2.62 6.48 -3.71
CA VAL A 122 2.25 5.08 -3.53
C VAL A 122 2.39 4.70 -2.05
N GLU A 123 1.41 3.95 -1.54
CA GLU A 123 1.52 3.24 -0.28
C GLU A 123 2.10 1.86 -0.56
N ILE A 124 3.29 1.59 -0.03
CA ILE A 124 4.03 0.35 -0.23
C ILE A 124 3.96 -0.47 1.05
N THR A 125 3.41 -1.67 0.97
CA THR A 125 3.45 -2.66 2.06
C THR A 125 4.50 -3.71 1.74
N TYR A 126 5.39 -3.98 2.69
CA TYR A 126 6.49 -4.92 2.50
C TYR A 126 6.70 -5.85 3.71
N ASP A 127 7.24 -7.03 3.45
CA ASP A 127 7.60 -8.02 4.48
C ASP A 127 9.05 -7.78 4.94
N LYS A 128 9.22 -7.38 6.20
CA LYS A 128 10.52 -7.08 6.84
C LYS A 128 11.47 -8.28 6.93
N ASN A 129 10.98 -9.52 6.72
CA ASN A 129 11.84 -10.69 6.62
C ASN A 129 12.49 -10.86 5.24
N VAL A 130 11.99 -10.14 4.23
CA VAL A 130 12.38 -10.31 2.82
C VAL A 130 13.07 -9.08 2.26
N THR A 131 12.64 -7.89 2.67
CA THR A 131 13.22 -6.59 2.29
C THR A 131 13.18 -5.62 3.47
N ASN A 132 13.90 -4.51 3.38
CA ASN A 132 14.02 -3.52 4.43
C ASN A 132 13.91 -2.09 3.87
N LEU A 133 13.90 -1.09 4.76
CA LEU A 133 13.78 0.33 4.39
C LEU A 133 14.94 0.80 3.50
N ASP A 134 16.17 0.34 3.79
CA ASP A 134 17.35 0.76 3.02
C ASP A 134 17.24 0.31 1.57
N GLU A 135 16.80 -0.93 1.33
CA GLU A 135 16.55 -1.45 -0.02
C GLU A 135 15.42 -0.71 -0.73
N ILE A 136 14.35 -0.38 -0.02
CA ILE A 136 13.23 0.40 -0.56
C ILE A 136 13.72 1.80 -0.95
N PHE A 137 14.49 2.48 -0.11
CA PHE A 137 15.02 3.81 -0.42
C PHE A 137 16.09 3.79 -1.50
N GLU A 138 16.94 2.75 -1.55
CA GLU A 138 17.91 2.59 -2.66
C GLU A 138 17.20 2.51 -4.02
N VAL A 139 16.12 1.71 -4.10
CA VAL A 139 15.27 1.66 -5.30
C VAL A 139 14.67 3.05 -5.58
N PHE A 140 14.07 3.69 -4.57
CA PHE A 140 13.42 4.99 -4.71
C PHE A 140 14.35 6.03 -5.33
N PHE A 141 15.54 6.22 -4.75
CA PHE A 141 16.50 7.19 -5.22
C PHE A 141 17.16 6.78 -6.56
N THR A 142 17.20 5.51 -6.93
CA THR A 142 17.74 5.07 -8.22
C THR A 142 16.79 5.31 -9.39
N VAL A 143 15.46 5.20 -9.17
CA VAL A 143 14.48 5.16 -10.27
C VAL A 143 13.83 6.51 -10.58
N HIS A 144 14.03 7.52 -9.73
CA HIS A 144 13.59 8.89 -10.02
C HIS A 144 14.75 9.87 -9.84
N ASP A 145 14.59 11.10 -10.29
CA ASP A 145 15.54 12.19 -10.06
C ASP A 145 15.11 12.98 -8.81
N PRO A 146 15.80 12.82 -7.66
CA PRO A 146 15.44 13.50 -6.43
C PRO A 146 15.95 14.93 -6.34
N THR A 147 16.58 15.46 -7.40
CA THR A 147 17.23 16.79 -7.40
C THR A 147 16.36 17.88 -8.02
N THR A 148 15.22 17.52 -8.61
CA THR A 148 14.33 18.46 -9.30
C THR A 148 13.13 18.82 -8.41
N LEU A 149 13.03 20.10 -8.05
CA LEU A 149 11.93 20.60 -7.19
C LEU A 149 10.61 20.61 -7.95
N ASN A 150 9.57 19.98 -7.35
CA ASN A 150 8.21 19.93 -7.90
C ASN A 150 8.16 19.47 -9.36
N ARG A 151 9.02 18.52 -9.71
CA ARG A 151 9.13 18.06 -11.08
C ARG A 151 9.75 16.67 -11.15
N GLN A 152 9.28 15.85 -12.09
CA GLN A 152 9.94 14.61 -12.46
C GLN A 152 9.92 14.42 -13.98
N GLY A 153 11.05 14.69 -14.63
CA GLY A 153 11.13 14.68 -16.09
C GLY A 153 10.21 15.72 -16.74
N ALA A 154 9.25 15.27 -17.54
CA ALA A 154 8.26 16.12 -18.19
C ALA A 154 7.07 16.51 -17.27
N ASP A 155 6.85 15.76 -16.21
CA ASP A 155 5.74 15.99 -15.25
C ASP A 155 6.13 17.14 -14.32
N VAL A 156 5.41 18.27 -14.40
CA VAL A 156 5.68 19.52 -13.66
C VAL A 156 4.50 19.86 -12.77
N GLY A 157 4.76 20.11 -11.49
CA GLY A 157 3.76 20.49 -10.49
C GLY A 157 4.11 19.97 -9.10
N THR A 158 3.55 20.59 -8.06
CA THR A 158 3.78 20.21 -6.65
C THR A 158 3.34 18.77 -6.36
N GLN A 159 2.35 18.27 -7.09
CA GLN A 159 1.89 16.88 -6.99
C GLN A 159 2.95 15.85 -7.40
N TYR A 160 3.94 16.24 -8.20
CA TYR A 160 5.03 15.37 -8.66
C TYR A 160 6.34 15.55 -7.87
N ARG A 161 6.27 16.20 -6.69
CA ARG A 161 7.44 16.40 -5.85
C ARG A 161 8.01 15.08 -5.33
N SER A 162 9.32 15.07 -5.10
CA SER A 162 9.98 14.00 -4.38
C SER A 162 9.70 14.14 -2.88
N VAL A 163 9.04 13.15 -2.27
CA VAL A 163 8.61 13.18 -0.87
C VAL A 163 8.55 11.79 -0.25
N ILE A 164 8.92 11.70 1.02
CA ILE A 164 8.75 10.53 1.89
C ILE A 164 7.84 10.91 3.04
N PHE A 165 6.70 10.22 3.19
CA PHE A 165 5.83 10.37 4.35
C PHE A 165 6.14 9.26 5.35
N TYR A 166 6.77 9.63 6.47
CA TYR A 166 7.15 8.68 7.51
C TYR A 166 6.04 8.49 8.55
N LYS A 167 5.85 7.25 9.00
CA LYS A 167 4.85 6.85 10.01
C LYS A 167 5.45 6.74 11.41
N ASN A 168 6.77 6.63 11.53
CA ASN A 168 7.48 6.45 12.79
C ASN A 168 8.92 7.01 12.72
N GLU A 169 9.59 7.07 13.87
CA GLU A 169 10.96 7.60 13.99
C GLU A 169 12.02 6.70 13.31
N GLU A 170 11.78 5.40 13.17
CA GLU A 170 12.69 4.50 12.45
C GLU A 170 12.72 4.87 10.97
N GLN A 171 11.55 5.01 10.34
CA GLN A 171 11.43 5.45 8.94
C GLN A 171 12.03 6.83 8.70
N LYS A 172 11.79 7.77 9.63
CA LYS A 172 12.35 9.12 9.55
C LYS A 172 13.86 9.10 9.56
N LYS A 173 14.47 8.42 10.54
CA LYS A 173 15.94 8.33 10.67
C LYS A 173 16.58 7.63 9.47
N ALA A 174 16.00 6.55 8.96
CA ALA A 174 16.49 5.87 7.77
C ALA A 174 16.46 6.80 6.55
N ALA A 175 15.37 7.55 6.35
CA ALA A 175 15.26 8.51 5.27
C ALA A 175 16.23 9.70 5.40
N GLU A 176 16.40 10.24 6.61
CA GLU A 176 17.40 11.29 6.89
C GLU A 176 18.81 10.80 6.61
N SER A 177 19.15 9.57 7.01
CA SER A 177 20.47 8.97 6.80
C SER A 177 20.82 8.85 5.32
N ILE A 178 19.91 8.27 4.52
CA ILE A 178 20.17 8.09 3.09
C ILE A 178 20.22 9.42 2.34
N ILE A 179 19.38 10.39 2.66
CA ILE A 179 19.43 11.72 2.05
C ILE A 179 20.75 12.43 2.39
N HIS A 180 21.22 12.28 3.63
CA HIS A 180 22.52 12.83 4.05
C HIS A 180 23.67 12.19 3.26
N GLU A 181 23.67 10.87 3.14
CA GLU A 181 24.67 10.12 2.38
C GLU A 181 24.69 10.56 0.91
N LEU A 182 23.54 10.60 0.24
CA LEU A 182 23.43 11.03 -1.15
C LEU A 182 23.88 12.48 -1.39
N ASN A 183 23.74 13.35 -0.39
CA ASN A 183 24.21 14.74 -0.47
C ASN A 183 25.71 14.91 -0.16
N THR A 184 26.37 13.88 0.37
CA THR A 184 27.79 13.90 0.74
C THR A 184 28.69 13.07 -0.21
N THR A 185 28.09 12.26 -1.09
CA THR A 185 28.79 11.28 -1.93
C THR A 185 28.77 11.61 -3.42
N ASP A 186 28.55 12.81 -3.87
CA ASP A 186 28.56 13.24 -5.28
C ASP A 186 27.85 12.29 -6.29
N VAL A 187 26.87 11.49 -5.79
CA VAL A 187 26.07 10.57 -6.63
C VAL A 187 25.20 11.36 -7.62
N TYR A 188 24.76 12.53 -7.21
CA TYR A 188 23.99 13.46 -8.04
C TYR A 188 24.77 14.74 -8.29
N ALA A 189 24.61 15.34 -9.47
CA ALA A 189 25.21 16.63 -9.80
C ALA A 189 24.63 17.81 -9.00
N SER A 190 23.47 17.61 -8.36
CA SER A 190 22.78 18.62 -7.56
C SER A 190 22.25 18.01 -6.26
N ARG A 191 21.99 18.86 -5.28
CA ARG A 191 21.49 18.43 -3.98
C ARG A 191 20.11 17.76 -4.08
N VAL A 192 19.91 16.70 -3.30
CA VAL A 192 18.60 16.04 -3.12
C VAL A 192 17.62 17.02 -2.47
N VAL A 193 16.46 17.20 -3.08
CA VAL A 193 15.36 18.08 -2.63
C VAL A 193 14.17 17.31 -2.11
N THR A 194 14.30 16.00 -1.91
CA THR A 194 13.26 15.15 -1.33
C THR A 194 12.84 15.68 0.04
N THR A 195 11.55 15.92 0.24
CA THR A 195 10.99 16.35 1.53
C THR A 195 10.65 15.16 2.41
N LEU A 196 10.86 15.32 3.73
CA LEU A 196 10.42 14.37 4.74
C LEU A 196 9.23 14.98 5.48
N GLU A 197 8.08 14.36 5.36
CA GLU A 197 6.85 14.86 5.95
C GLU A 197 6.25 13.80 6.89
N PRO A 198 5.70 14.19 8.07
CA PRO A 198 5.00 13.23 8.91
C PRO A 198 3.73 12.76 8.19
N PHE A 199 3.50 11.46 8.20
CA PHE A 199 2.29 10.89 7.61
C PHE A 199 1.06 11.29 8.42
N THR A 200 0.05 11.81 7.74
CA THR A 200 -1.24 12.15 8.34
C THR A 200 -2.36 11.28 7.80
N LYS A 201 -2.55 11.30 6.49
CA LYS A 201 -3.61 10.55 5.82
C LYS A 201 -3.25 10.21 4.37
N PHE A 202 -3.68 9.04 3.94
CA PHE A 202 -3.60 8.58 2.57
C PHE A 202 -5.01 8.47 1.98
N TYR A 203 -5.17 8.94 0.76
CA TYR A 203 -6.39 8.82 -0.02
C TYR A 203 -6.08 7.99 -1.25
N LYS A 204 -6.67 6.79 -1.34
CA LYS A 204 -6.49 5.90 -2.49
C LYS A 204 -7.04 6.60 -3.74
N ALA A 205 -6.27 6.59 -4.82
CA ALA A 205 -6.76 7.00 -6.14
C ALA A 205 -7.78 5.98 -6.68
N ASP A 206 -8.65 6.44 -7.59
CA ASP A 206 -9.68 5.61 -8.19
C ASP A 206 -9.10 4.33 -8.82
N ASP A 207 -9.92 3.30 -8.94
CA ASP A 207 -9.48 1.97 -9.40
C ASP A 207 -8.89 2.00 -10.83
N TYR A 208 -9.28 2.99 -11.64
CA TYR A 208 -8.67 3.25 -12.94
C TYR A 208 -7.15 3.51 -12.87
N HIS A 209 -6.67 4.09 -11.77
CA HIS A 209 -5.26 4.44 -11.57
C HIS A 209 -4.44 3.29 -10.96
N GLN A 210 -5.09 2.25 -10.44
CA GLN A 210 -4.41 1.11 -9.85
C GLN A 210 -3.92 0.15 -10.94
N ASN A 211 -2.71 -0.39 -10.79
CA ASN A 211 -2.08 -1.28 -11.78
C ASN A 211 -2.07 -0.68 -13.21
N TYR A 212 -1.93 0.64 -13.29
CA TYR A 212 -2.11 1.36 -14.55
C TYR A 212 -1.20 0.85 -15.66
N TYR A 213 0.09 0.70 -15.39
CA TYR A 213 1.05 0.20 -16.36
C TYR A 213 0.69 -1.22 -16.83
N LYS A 214 0.34 -2.11 -15.93
CA LYS A 214 -0.02 -3.50 -16.24
C LYS A 214 -1.21 -3.57 -17.19
N ASN A 215 -2.19 -2.70 -17.00
CA ASN A 215 -3.44 -2.68 -17.76
C ASN A 215 -3.34 -1.85 -19.06
N ASN A 216 -2.30 -1.00 -19.21
CA ASN A 216 -2.20 0.00 -20.27
C ASN A 216 -0.85 0.00 -21.01
N LYS A 217 -0.15 -1.14 -21.12
CA LYS A 217 1.20 -1.24 -21.70
C LYS A 217 1.36 -0.61 -23.08
N ASN A 218 0.28 -0.57 -23.87
CA ASN A 218 0.28 -0.05 -25.24
C ASN A 218 0.07 1.49 -25.31
N LYS A 219 -0.19 2.16 -24.19
CA LYS A 219 -0.32 3.62 -24.18
C LYS A 219 1.05 4.28 -24.34
N SER A 220 1.10 5.39 -25.09
CA SER A 220 2.37 6.10 -25.39
C SER A 220 3.14 6.48 -24.12
N TYR A 221 2.45 6.98 -23.08
CA TYR A 221 3.08 7.31 -21.81
C TYR A 221 3.73 6.08 -21.14
N CYS A 222 3.05 4.94 -21.16
CA CYS A 222 3.60 3.70 -20.63
C CYS A 222 4.86 3.25 -21.38
N GLN A 223 4.88 3.36 -22.70
CA GLN A 223 6.02 2.97 -23.51
C GLN A 223 7.19 3.95 -23.43
N MET A 224 6.90 5.25 -23.41
CA MET A 224 7.94 6.29 -23.49
C MET A 224 8.50 6.71 -22.13
N VAL A 225 7.71 6.58 -21.05
CA VAL A 225 8.08 7.09 -19.72
C VAL A 225 8.24 5.95 -18.71
N ILE A 226 7.27 5.04 -18.61
CA ILE A 226 7.27 4.00 -17.56
C ILE A 226 8.21 2.85 -17.93
N GLN A 227 8.12 2.34 -19.15
CA GLN A 227 8.90 1.18 -19.61
C GLN A 227 10.42 1.38 -19.43
N PRO A 228 11.04 2.51 -19.83
CA PRO A 228 12.48 2.72 -19.63
C PRO A 228 12.89 2.72 -18.15
N LYS A 229 12.03 3.19 -17.26
CA LYS A 229 12.29 3.16 -15.81
C LYS A 229 12.26 1.73 -15.25
N ILE A 230 11.32 0.91 -15.72
CA ILE A 230 11.25 -0.51 -15.37
C ILE A 230 12.47 -1.25 -15.86
N GLU A 231 12.88 -1.03 -17.11
CA GLU A 231 14.09 -1.65 -17.70
C GLU A 231 15.36 -1.26 -16.92
N LYS A 232 15.48 0.01 -16.52
CA LYS A 232 16.56 0.47 -15.65
C LYS A 232 16.53 -0.28 -14.31
N PHE A 233 15.35 -0.35 -13.67
CA PHE A 233 15.16 -1.06 -12.41
C PHE A 233 15.53 -2.54 -12.53
N GLU A 234 15.00 -3.24 -13.53
CA GLU A 234 15.29 -4.66 -13.77
C GLU A 234 16.78 -4.92 -14.06
N LYS A 235 17.46 -3.98 -14.70
CA LYS A 235 18.90 -4.07 -14.97
C LYS A 235 19.75 -3.88 -13.72
N VAL A 236 19.40 -2.92 -12.87
CA VAL A 236 20.17 -2.57 -11.65
C VAL A 236 19.90 -3.55 -10.52
N PHE A 237 18.64 -3.97 -10.35
CA PHE A 237 18.17 -4.76 -9.20
C PHE A 237 17.78 -6.20 -9.56
N LYS A 238 18.52 -6.85 -10.47
CA LYS A 238 18.20 -8.21 -10.97
C LYS A 238 17.91 -9.23 -9.88
N ASP A 239 18.69 -9.21 -8.80
CA ASP A 239 18.60 -10.18 -7.70
C ASP A 239 17.47 -9.86 -6.72
N ARG A 240 16.85 -8.70 -6.86
CA ARG A 240 15.76 -8.22 -6.00
C ARG A 240 14.39 -8.25 -6.69
N LEU A 241 14.30 -8.84 -7.88
CA LEU A 241 13.03 -8.97 -8.60
C LEU A 241 12.20 -10.10 -7.99
N LYS A 242 10.87 -9.92 -8.00
CA LYS A 242 9.95 -11.04 -7.79
C LYS A 242 10.19 -12.08 -8.89
N ASN A 243 10.20 -13.35 -8.51
CA ASN A 243 10.19 -14.44 -9.48
C ASN A 243 8.93 -14.32 -10.34
N LYS A 244 9.13 -14.23 -11.66
CA LYS A 244 8.04 -14.22 -12.64
C LYS A 244 7.40 -15.60 -12.73
#